data_8cefbf67590feb573846b69c0fbf3724
#
_entry.id   8cefbf67590feb573846b69c0fbf3724
#
_cell.length_a   1.000
_cell.length_b   1.000
_cell.length_c   1.000
_cell.angle_alpha   90.00
_cell.angle_beta   90.00
_cell.angle_gamma   90.00
#
_symmetry.space_group_name_H-M   'P 1'
#
loop_
_entity.id
_entity.type
_entity.pdbx_description
1 polymer ?
#
loop_
_entity_poly.entity_id
_entity_poly.type
_entity_poly.pdbx_seq_one_letter_code
_entity_poly.pdbx_strand_id
1 'polypeptide(L)'
;MDRSKYHKFHRNRFGHLLENGIPATEGGSVTFDDPHLELVSDVGTRDLPVDWVQSCGILASRHVFLSGITWETLRKQGLVYGRKITLYGQDYLLRCPQVANHGEWEQFVAATSQDIEWRGDSSFFGQEFIPGDGVFQMDRCSVVTHGGQIVNARDVDKADDAIGFRMILEPIDPEPVLARGDIARRVSAYCGEFRLDGSLVDFSDYDLVIHLWRNKLMPDDFGPGVIRDGEVCCIDRQLIQHLSLGPV
;
A
#
# COMPACT_ATOMS: atom_id res chain seq x y z
N MET A 1 33.15 10.30 -13.22
CA MET A 1 32.76 9.41 -12.13
C MET A 1 31.55 8.62 -12.61
N ASP A 2 31.75 7.36 -12.88
CA ASP A 2 30.73 6.49 -13.46
C ASP A 2 29.68 6.16 -12.37
N ARG A 3 28.49 6.73 -12.50
CA ARG A 3 27.34 6.52 -11.58
C ARG A 3 26.71 5.14 -11.70
N SER A 4 27.13 4.33 -12.71
CA SER A 4 26.55 3.01 -12.98
C SER A 4 26.87 1.94 -11.92
N LYS A 5 27.79 2.20 -11.00
CA LYS A 5 28.21 1.24 -9.97
C LYS A 5 27.38 1.22 -8.68
N TYR A 6 26.42 2.13 -8.51
CA TYR A 6 25.71 2.30 -7.22
C TYR A 6 24.24 1.88 -7.21
N HIS A 7 23.67 1.43 -8.32
CA HIS A 7 22.29 0.96 -8.38
C HIS A 7 22.22 -0.55 -8.63
N LYS A 8 22.77 -1.33 -7.68
CA LYS A 8 22.44 -2.75 -7.64
C LYS A 8 21.12 -2.90 -6.90
N PHE A 9 20.01 -3.11 -7.63
CA PHE A 9 18.82 -3.68 -7.02
C PHE A 9 19.16 -5.09 -6.53
N HIS A 10 18.55 -5.47 -5.42
CA HIS A 10 18.70 -6.82 -4.88
C HIS A 10 17.43 -7.61 -5.19
N ARG A 11 17.59 -8.82 -5.70
CA ARG A 11 16.50 -9.78 -5.79
C ARG A 11 16.52 -10.64 -4.54
N ASN A 12 15.39 -10.71 -3.89
CA ASN A 12 15.18 -11.49 -2.69
C ASN A 12 13.98 -12.42 -2.91
N ARG A 13 14.06 -13.66 -2.42
CA ARG A 13 12.94 -14.59 -2.45
C ARG A 13 12.60 -14.99 -1.04
N PHE A 14 11.44 -14.56 -0.57
CA PHE A 14 10.95 -14.91 0.77
C PHE A 14 9.45 -14.62 0.90
N GLY A 15 8.83 -15.21 1.91
CA GLY A 15 7.42 -15.06 2.18
C GLY A 15 6.54 -15.74 1.13
N HIS A 16 5.35 -16.13 1.55
CA HIS A 16 4.35 -16.78 0.71
C HIS A 16 3.02 -16.06 0.87
N LEU A 17 2.42 -15.63 -0.25
CA LEU A 17 1.07 -15.10 -0.23
C LEU A 17 0.08 -16.26 -0.19
N LEU A 18 -0.83 -16.22 0.77
CA LEU A 18 -1.91 -17.19 0.93
C LEU A 18 -3.26 -16.52 0.59
N GLU A 19 -4.12 -17.26 -0.09
CA GLU A 19 -5.53 -16.98 -0.25
C GLU A 19 -6.31 -18.05 0.54
N ASN A 20 -6.99 -17.66 1.60
CA ASN A 20 -7.70 -18.57 2.52
C ASN A 20 -6.81 -19.76 3.01
N GLY A 21 -5.55 -19.49 3.32
CA GLY A 21 -4.59 -20.50 3.77
C GLY A 21 -3.95 -21.34 2.66
N ILE A 22 -4.32 -21.12 1.39
CA ILE A 22 -3.75 -21.83 0.23
C ILE A 22 -2.74 -20.93 -0.47
N PRO A 23 -1.53 -21.43 -0.81
CA PRO A 23 -0.54 -20.62 -1.52
C PRO A 23 -1.06 -20.07 -2.84
N ALA A 24 -1.03 -18.74 -2.99
CA ALA A 24 -1.34 -18.06 -4.23
C ALA A 24 -0.15 -18.12 -5.19
N THR A 25 -0.42 -18.29 -6.47
CA THR A 25 0.61 -18.35 -7.51
C THR A 25 0.81 -16.99 -8.18
N GLU A 26 2.04 -16.72 -8.60
CA GLU A 26 2.36 -15.56 -9.45
C GLU A 26 1.54 -15.62 -10.75
N GLY A 27 0.89 -14.51 -11.11
CA GLY A 27 0.02 -14.44 -12.28
C GLY A 27 -1.29 -15.22 -12.15
N GLY A 28 -1.57 -15.82 -10.98
CA GLY A 28 -2.83 -16.52 -10.73
C GLY A 28 -3.99 -15.57 -10.48
N SER A 29 -5.21 -16.12 -10.59
CA SER A 29 -6.46 -15.42 -10.28
C SER A 29 -6.99 -15.85 -8.92
N VAL A 30 -7.87 -15.03 -8.33
CA VAL A 30 -8.60 -15.41 -7.11
C VAL A 30 -9.41 -16.68 -7.35
N THR A 31 -9.46 -17.53 -6.35
CA THR A 31 -10.16 -18.82 -6.38
C THR A 31 -11.40 -18.83 -5.49
N PHE A 32 -11.54 -17.86 -4.61
CA PHE A 32 -12.63 -17.75 -3.65
C PHE A 32 -13.42 -16.47 -3.86
N ASP A 33 -14.73 -16.53 -3.64
CA ASP A 33 -15.63 -15.36 -3.72
C ASP A 33 -15.33 -14.33 -2.62
N ASP A 34 -14.85 -14.77 -1.46
CA ASP A 34 -14.41 -13.92 -0.34
C ASP A 34 -12.97 -14.29 0.04
N PRO A 35 -11.99 -13.79 -0.71
CA PRO A 35 -10.60 -14.13 -0.48
C PRO A 35 -10.06 -13.42 0.76
N HIS A 36 -9.51 -14.19 1.71
CA HIS A 36 -8.71 -13.69 2.82
C HIS A 36 -7.24 -13.85 2.50
N LEU A 37 -6.49 -12.74 2.50
CA LEU A 37 -5.09 -12.71 2.08
C LEU A 37 -4.14 -12.58 3.26
N GLU A 38 -3.14 -13.41 3.29
CA GLU A 38 -2.04 -13.34 4.26
C GLU A 38 -0.70 -13.50 3.56
N LEU A 39 0.29 -12.70 3.95
CA LEU A 39 1.67 -12.92 3.59
C LEU A 39 2.40 -13.47 4.82
N VAL A 40 2.91 -14.68 4.72
CA VAL A 40 3.54 -15.41 5.82
C VAL A 40 5.01 -15.74 5.51
N SER A 41 5.80 -15.97 6.56
CA SER A 41 7.23 -16.26 6.40
C SER A 41 7.50 -17.59 5.71
N ASP A 42 6.79 -18.64 6.12
CA ASP A 42 6.98 -20.00 5.62
C ASP A 42 5.66 -20.79 5.69
N VAL A 43 5.41 -21.62 4.70
CA VAL A 43 4.20 -22.47 4.62
C VAL A 43 4.53 -23.95 4.69
N GLY A 44 5.80 -24.31 4.90
CA GLY A 44 6.24 -25.70 4.97
C GLY A 44 6.07 -26.50 3.67
N THR A 45 5.80 -25.81 2.57
CA THR A 45 5.60 -26.42 1.23
C THR A 45 6.80 -26.14 0.33
N ARG A 46 6.84 -26.84 -0.82
CA ARG A 46 7.83 -26.58 -1.88
C ARG A 46 7.43 -25.44 -2.81
N ASP A 47 6.34 -24.73 -2.49
CA ASP A 47 5.86 -23.63 -3.31
C ASP A 47 6.88 -22.48 -3.32
N LEU A 48 6.99 -21.83 -4.46
CA LEU A 48 7.98 -20.78 -4.65
C LEU A 48 7.63 -19.57 -3.79
N PRO A 49 8.58 -19.05 -2.99
CA PRO A 49 8.39 -17.81 -2.28
C PRO A 49 8.26 -16.63 -3.26
N VAL A 50 7.65 -15.55 -2.80
CA VAL A 50 7.51 -14.32 -3.58
C VAL A 50 8.89 -13.79 -4.00
N ASP A 51 9.03 -13.47 -5.28
CA ASP A 51 10.23 -12.84 -5.86
C ASP A 51 10.13 -11.32 -5.67
N TRP A 52 11.00 -10.76 -4.85
CA TRP A 52 11.02 -9.34 -4.52
C TRP A 52 12.17 -8.62 -5.21
N VAL A 53 11.90 -7.41 -5.64
CA VAL A 53 12.89 -6.46 -6.09
C VAL A 53 13.00 -5.35 -5.06
N GLN A 54 14.21 -5.12 -4.54
CA GLN A 54 14.46 -4.08 -3.55
C GLN A 54 15.09 -2.86 -4.21
N SER A 55 14.46 -1.71 -4.06
CA SER A 55 14.99 -0.40 -4.47
C SER A 55 14.29 0.72 -3.69
N CYS A 56 14.90 1.88 -3.62
CA CYS A 56 14.30 3.08 -2.98
C CYS A 56 13.78 2.85 -1.55
N GLY A 57 14.37 1.91 -0.80
CA GLY A 57 13.97 1.59 0.57
C GLY A 57 12.76 0.66 0.72
N ILE A 58 12.17 0.21 -0.39
CA ILE A 58 11.03 -0.71 -0.42
C ILE A 58 11.33 -1.98 -1.20
N LEU A 59 10.49 -3.00 -1.02
CA LEU A 59 10.50 -4.20 -1.86
C LEU A 59 9.18 -4.26 -2.64
N ALA A 60 9.26 -4.43 -3.95
CA ALA A 60 8.09 -4.68 -4.79
C ALA A 60 8.06 -6.12 -5.26
N SER A 61 6.90 -6.79 -5.22
CA SER A 61 6.76 -8.10 -5.84
C SER A 61 7.02 -7.98 -7.34
N ARG A 62 7.87 -8.88 -7.88
CA ARG A 62 8.20 -8.86 -9.29
C ARG A 62 6.98 -9.11 -10.15
N HIS A 63 6.10 -9.98 -9.70
CA HIS A 63 4.89 -10.36 -10.41
C HIS A 63 3.63 -9.85 -9.72
N VAL A 64 2.57 -9.72 -10.50
CA VAL A 64 1.21 -9.45 -10.01
C VAL A 64 0.62 -10.79 -9.52
N PHE A 65 -0.13 -10.72 -8.44
CA PHE A 65 -0.87 -11.85 -7.85
C PHE A 65 -2.37 -11.59 -7.94
N LEU A 66 -3.16 -12.65 -7.90
CA LEU A 66 -4.59 -12.63 -7.64
C LEU A 66 -5.37 -11.67 -8.55
N SER A 67 -5.23 -11.83 -9.88
CA SER A 67 -6.13 -11.14 -10.81
C SER A 67 -7.59 -11.52 -10.51
N GLY A 68 -8.51 -10.62 -10.84
CA GLY A 68 -9.93 -10.81 -10.50
C GLY A 68 -10.32 -10.42 -9.08
N ILE A 69 -9.38 -9.94 -8.24
CA ILE A 69 -9.70 -9.32 -6.95
C ILE A 69 -10.21 -7.89 -7.16
N THR A 70 -11.05 -7.39 -6.25
CA THR A 70 -11.47 -5.98 -6.30
C THR A 70 -10.57 -5.11 -5.45
N TRP A 71 -10.46 -3.82 -5.79
CA TRP A 71 -9.76 -2.84 -4.97
C TRP A 71 -10.39 -2.71 -3.58
N GLU A 72 -11.72 -2.77 -3.51
CA GLU A 72 -12.46 -2.70 -2.26
C GLU A 72 -12.17 -3.90 -1.34
N THR A 73 -12.02 -5.10 -1.90
CA THR A 73 -11.59 -6.29 -1.13
C THR A 73 -10.21 -6.10 -0.53
N LEU A 74 -9.26 -5.54 -1.30
CA LEU A 74 -7.93 -5.21 -0.78
C LEU A 74 -7.99 -4.13 0.30
N ARG A 75 -8.83 -3.10 0.11
CA ARG A 75 -9.02 -2.00 1.07
C ARG A 75 -9.55 -2.52 2.42
N LYS A 76 -10.61 -3.32 2.41
CA LYS A 76 -11.21 -3.92 3.62
C LYS A 76 -10.23 -4.78 4.40
N GLN A 77 -9.24 -5.35 3.74
CA GLN A 77 -8.17 -6.12 4.38
C GLN A 77 -6.96 -5.27 4.78
N GLY A 78 -7.01 -3.95 4.59
CA GLY A 78 -5.91 -3.03 4.89
C GLY A 78 -4.76 -3.07 3.88
N LEU A 79 -4.92 -3.78 2.76
CA LEU A 79 -3.84 -4.02 1.80
C LEU A 79 -3.65 -2.89 0.78
N VAL A 80 -4.56 -1.95 0.70
CA VAL A 80 -4.39 -0.78 -0.17
C VAL A 80 -3.40 0.20 0.46
N TYR A 81 -3.67 0.65 1.66
CA TYR A 81 -2.90 1.72 2.31
C TYR A 81 -1.77 1.20 3.18
N GLY A 82 -1.89 0.00 3.73
CA GLY A 82 -0.84 -0.68 4.48
C GLY A 82 -1.36 -1.41 5.70
N ARG A 83 -1.15 -2.71 5.72
CA ARG A 83 -1.36 -3.60 6.87
C ARG A 83 0.00 -3.98 7.44
N LYS A 84 0.16 -3.78 8.74
CA LYS A 84 1.36 -4.23 9.45
C LYS A 84 1.41 -5.76 9.48
N ILE A 85 2.55 -6.30 9.08
CA ILE A 85 2.85 -7.74 9.12
C ILE A 85 4.27 -7.95 9.64
N THR A 86 4.54 -9.13 10.17
CA THR A 86 5.89 -9.52 10.61
C THR A 86 6.37 -10.72 9.80
N LEU A 87 7.51 -10.57 9.12
CA LEU A 87 8.15 -11.66 8.40
C LEU A 87 9.57 -11.85 8.94
N TYR A 88 9.91 -13.08 9.34
CA TYR A 88 11.22 -13.41 9.90
C TYR A 88 11.69 -12.48 11.03
N GLY A 89 10.75 -11.97 11.83
CA GLY A 89 11.03 -11.08 12.96
C GLY A 89 11.25 -9.61 12.58
N GLN A 90 11.08 -9.24 11.31
CA GLN A 90 11.08 -7.86 10.83
C GLN A 90 9.65 -7.42 10.52
N ASP A 91 9.30 -6.22 10.96
CA ASP A 91 8.01 -5.60 10.68
C ASP A 91 8.00 -4.86 9.34
N TYR A 92 6.88 -4.97 8.63
CA TYR A 92 6.65 -4.36 7.32
C TYR A 92 5.22 -3.82 7.23
N LEU A 93 5.01 -2.81 6.38
CA LEU A 93 3.71 -2.50 5.81
C LEU A 93 3.56 -3.26 4.48
N LEU A 94 2.57 -4.12 4.39
CA LEU A 94 2.16 -4.78 3.15
C LEU A 94 1.03 -3.95 2.51
N ARG A 95 1.24 -3.45 1.30
CA ARG A 95 0.33 -2.51 0.65
C ARG A 95 0.39 -2.54 -0.87
N CYS A 96 -0.55 -1.82 -1.52
CA CYS A 96 -0.44 -1.45 -2.93
C CYS A 96 0.63 -0.37 -3.16
N PRO A 97 1.17 -0.23 -4.38
CA PRO A 97 2.08 0.86 -4.73
C PRO A 97 1.35 2.22 -4.82
N GLN A 98 2.05 3.30 -4.51
CA GLN A 98 1.60 4.67 -4.80
C GLN A 98 1.97 4.98 -6.25
N VAL A 99 0.97 5.27 -7.09
CA VAL A 99 1.17 5.39 -8.53
C VAL A 99 0.92 6.79 -9.08
N ALA A 100 0.16 7.66 -8.38
CA ALA A 100 -0.16 9.00 -8.86
C ALA A 100 0.99 10.02 -8.67
N ASN A 101 1.03 11.03 -9.55
CA ASN A 101 1.84 12.25 -9.42
C ASN A 101 3.34 12.02 -9.18
N HIS A 102 4.03 11.31 -10.06
CA HIS A 102 5.44 10.95 -9.89
C HIS A 102 5.66 10.16 -8.59
N GLY A 103 4.71 9.29 -8.29
CA GLY A 103 4.67 8.48 -7.10
C GLY A 103 5.86 7.52 -6.97
N GLU A 104 5.88 6.82 -5.86
CA GLU A 104 6.91 5.85 -5.51
C GLU A 104 7.12 4.81 -6.62
N TRP A 105 6.04 4.40 -7.32
CA TRP A 105 6.12 3.41 -8.39
C TRP A 105 6.93 3.90 -9.58
N GLU A 106 6.74 5.15 -10.04
CA GLU A 106 7.54 5.71 -11.13
C GLU A 106 9.03 5.79 -10.77
N GLN A 107 9.34 6.23 -9.54
CA GLN A 107 10.71 6.29 -9.04
C GLN A 107 11.33 4.89 -8.95
N PHE A 108 10.57 3.92 -8.47
CA PHE A 108 10.99 2.53 -8.34
C PHE A 108 11.29 1.92 -9.72
N VAL A 109 10.41 2.10 -10.69
CA VAL A 109 10.60 1.65 -12.08
C VAL A 109 11.80 2.33 -12.72
N ALA A 110 11.94 3.65 -12.55
CA ALA A 110 13.09 4.38 -13.10
C ALA A 110 14.43 3.88 -12.54
N ALA A 111 14.45 3.49 -11.25
CA ALA A 111 15.65 2.98 -10.60
C ALA A 111 16.01 1.53 -11.01
N THR A 112 15.04 0.74 -11.50
CA THR A 112 15.19 -0.69 -11.74
C THR A 112 15.02 -1.11 -13.20
N SER A 113 14.52 -0.23 -14.08
CA SER A 113 14.13 -0.56 -15.47
C SER A 113 15.28 -0.96 -16.39
N GLN A 114 16.53 -0.69 -16.01
CA GLN A 114 17.68 -1.14 -16.80
C GLN A 114 17.89 -2.66 -16.71
N ASP A 115 17.43 -3.27 -15.64
CA ASP A 115 17.72 -4.66 -15.28
C ASP A 115 16.45 -5.52 -15.17
N ILE A 116 15.26 -4.88 -15.06
CA ILE A 116 13.99 -5.57 -14.92
C ILE A 116 12.98 -5.00 -15.90
N GLU A 117 12.40 -5.88 -16.69
CA GLU A 117 11.26 -5.54 -17.52
C GLU A 117 9.98 -5.59 -16.68
N TRP A 118 9.45 -4.41 -16.34
CA TRP A 118 8.17 -4.25 -15.64
C TRP A 118 6.97 -4.22 -16.59
N ARG A 119 7.24 -4.14 -17.89
CA ARG A 119 6.25 -4.20 -18.96
C ARG A 119 6.08 -5.68 -19.34
N GLY A 120 4.88 -6.14 -19.41
CA GLY A 120 4.60 -7.54 -19.76
C GLY A 120 3.92 -8.34 -18.65
N ASP A 121 3.79 -7.73 -17.46
CA ASP A 121 2.95 -8.24 -16.39
C ASP A 121 1.50 -7.76 -16.53
N SER A 122 0.61 -8.41 -15.80
CA SER A 122 -0.79 -7.99 -15.68
C SER A 122 -0.89 -6.56 -15.12
N SER A 123 -2.00 -5.89 -15.36
CA SER A 123 -2.32 -4.62 -14.71
C SER A 123 -2.48 -4.83 -13.21
N PHE A 124 -2.29 -3.78 -12.42
CA PHE A 124 -2.41 -3.86 -10.96
C PHE A 124 -2.95 -2.57 -10.36
N PHE A 125 -3.52 -2.67 -9.15
CA PHE A 125 -4.07 -1.56 -8.42
C PHE A 125 -3.00 -0.68 -7.77
N GLY A 126 -3.24 0.66 -7.81
CA GLY A 126 -2.57 1.63 -6.96
C GLY A 126 -3.36 1.95 -5.68
N GLN A 127 -2.81 2.82 -4.85
CA GLN A 127 -3.45 3.25 -3.60
C GLN A 127 -4.53 4.32 -3.80
N GLU A 128 -4.49 5.04 -4.90
CA GLU A 128 -5.27 6.25 -5.09
C GLU A 128 -6.74 5.94 -5.27
N PHE A 129 -7.55 6.57 -4.43
CA PHE A 129 -9.00 6.55 -4.45
C PHE A 129 -9.52 7.86 -5.05
N ILE A 130 -10.52 7.76 -5.91
CA ILE A 130 -11.17 8.91 -6.55
C ILE A 130 -12.66 8.79 -6.24
N PRO A 131 -13.19 9.60 -5.32
CA PRO A 131 -14.59 9.55 -4.97
C PRO A 131 -15.45 9.92 -6.18
N GLY A 132 -16.57 9.23 -6.32
CA GLY A 132 -17.61 9.58 -7.28
C GLY A 132 -18.27 10.91 -6.93
N ASP A 133 -18.85 11.58 -7.91
CA ASP A 133 -19.61 12.81 -7.68
C ASP A 133 -21.02 12.57 -7.12
N GLY A 134 -21.37 11.32 -6.84
CA GLY A 134 -22.63 10.91 -6.22
C GLY A 134 -23.86 10.97 -7.14
N VAL A 135 -23.72 11.47 -8.35
CA VAL A 135 -24.84 11.62 -9.30
C VAL A 135 -24.74 10.65 -10.46
N PHE A 136 -23.57 10.52 -11.07
CA PHE A 136 -23.35 9.69 -12.27
C PHE A 136 -22.04 8.89 -12.27
N GLN A 137 -21.20 9.07 -11.27
CA GLN A 137 -19.91 8.39 -11.20
C GLN A 137 -19.80 7.56 -9.93
N MET A 138 -19.37 6.32 -10.10
CA MET A 138 -18.99 5.44 -9.00
C MET A 138 -17.60 5.80 -8.48
N ASP A 139 -17.31 5.41 -7.25
CA ASP A 139 -15.96 5.48 -6.68
C ASP A 139 -14.97 4.71 -7.56
N ARG A 140 -13.79 5.28 -7.75
CA ARG A 140 -12.77 4.76 -8.66
C ARG A 140 -11.42 4.64 -7.98
N CYS A 141 -10.58 3.79 -8.53
CA CYS A 141 -9.20 3.64 -8.10
C CYS A 141 -8.23 3.79 -9.27
N SER A 142 -6.97 4.04 -8.94
CA SER A 142 -5.88 4.05 -9.90
C SER A 142 -5.45 2.64 -10.25
N VAL A 143 -5.13 2.42 -11.52
CA VAL A 143 -4.61 1.16 -12.05
C VAL A 143 -3.39 1.46 -12.93
N VAL A 144 -2.32 0.70 -12.75
CA VAL A 144 -1.22 0.65 -13.72
C VAL A 144 -1.52 -0.44 -14.73
N THR A 145 -1.67 -0.05 -15.98
CA THR A 145 -1.95 -1.00 -17.06
C THR A 145 -0.70 -1.79 -17.46
N HIS A 146 -0.91 -2.89 -18.16
CA HIS A 146 0.14 -3.72 -18.76
C HIS A 146 1.20 -2.89 -19.55
N GLY A 147 0.81 -1.79 -20.18
CA GLY A 147 1.73 -0.86 -20.87
C GLY A 147 2.43 0.13 -19.94
N GLY A 148 2.24 0.05 -18.63
CA GLY A 148 2.81 0.97 -17.64
C GLY A 148 2.09 2.32 -17.57
N GLN A 149 0.94 2.49 -18.22
CA GLN A 149 0.13 3.71 -18.12
C GLN A 149 -0.70 3.70 -16.84
N ILE A 150 -0.79 4.83 -16.18
CA ILE A 150 -1.66 5.02 -15.03
C ILE A 150 -3.03 5.46 -15.54
N VAL A 151 -4.07 4.70 -15.19
CA VAL A 151 -5.46 4.97 -15.55
C VAL A 151 -6.27 5.14 -14.27
N ASN A 152 -6.85 6.31 -14.09
CA ASN A 152 -7.69 6.66 -12.94
C ASN A 152 -9.17 6.45 -13.28
N ALA A 153 -9.58 5.23 -13.56
CA ALA A 153 -10.92 5.04 -14.09
C ALA A 153 -11.54 3.66 -13.84
N ARG A 154 -11.11 2.92 -12.82
CA ARG A 154 -11.72 1.62 -12.51
C ARG A 154 -12.61 1.71 -11.29
N ASP A 155 -13.79 1.10 -11.37
CA ASP A 155 -14.71 0.99 -10.25
C ASP A 155 -14.06 0.15 -9.15
N VAL A 156 -14.13 0.62 -7.91
CA VAL A 156 -13.48 -0.03 -6.76
C VAL A 156 -14.06 -1.41 -6.46
N ASP A 157 -15.34 -1.62 -6.76
CA ASP A 157 -16.08 -2.87 -6.49
C ASP A 157 -16.06 -3.85 -7.65
N LYS A 158 -15.46 -3.48 -8.78
CA LYS A 158 -15.49 -4.32 -9.97
C LYS A 158 -14.25 -5.18 -10.10
N ALA A 159 -14.44 -6.48 -10.08
CA ALA A 159 -13.40 -7.44 -10.43
C ALA A 159 -13.07 -7.36 -11.94
N ASP A 160 -11.80 -7.53 -12.27
CA ASP A 160 -11.29 -7.58 -13.64
C ASP A 160 -10.15 -8.61 -13.69
N ASP A 161 -10.32 -9.65 -14.49
CA ASP A 161 -9.34 -10.74 -14.60
C ASP A 161 -7.98 -10.30 -15.17
N ALA A 162 -7.90 -9.09 -15.70
CA ALA A 162 -6.65 -8.50 -16.16
C ALA A 162 -5.97 -7.63 -15.11
N ILE A 163 -6.60 -7.40 -13.94
CA ILE A 163 -6.07 -6.53 -12.88
C ILE A 163 -5.90 -7.34 -11.60
N GLY A 164 -4.74 -7.25 -11.00
CA GLY A 164 -4.43 -7.98 -9.77
C GLY A 164 -3.74 -7.13 -8.71
N PHE A 165 -3.21 -7.81 -7.72
CA PHE A 165 -2.51 -7.24 -6.58
C PHE A 165 -0.99 -7.31 -6.78
N ARG A 166 -0.34 -6.15 -6.92
CA ARG A 166 1.11 -6.03 -6.82
C ARG A 166 1.47 -5.58 -5.42
N MET A 167 2.25 -6.38 -4.73
CA MET A 167 2.61 -6.14 -3.35
C MET A 167 3.81 -5.20 -3.23
N ILE A 168 3.72 -4.25 -2.30
CA ILE A 168 4.86 -3.50 -1.76
C ILE A 168 5.05 -3.92 -0.31
N LEU A 169 6.29 -4.22 0.05
CA LEU A 169 6.74 -4.34 1.44
C LEU A 169 7.61 -3.13 1.77
N GLU A 170 7.12 -2.31 2.66
CA GLU A 170 7.87 -1.19 3.22
C GLU A 170 8.37 -1.60 4.60
N PRO A 171 9.70 -1.73 4.81
CA PRO A 171 10.23 -1.96 6.16
C PRO A 171 9.83 -0.81 7.08
N ILE A 172 9.34 -1.14 8.25
CA ILE A 172 8.95 -0.13 9.24
C ILE A 172 9.89 -0.17 10.43
N ASP A 173 10.32 1.02 10.83
CA ASP A 173 11.05 1.21 12.07
C ASP A 173 10.10 1.05 13.27
N PRO A 174 10.63 0.83 14.47
CA PRO A 174 9.83 0.87 15.69
C PRO A 174 8.99 2.14 15.76
N GLU A 175 7.75 2.02 16.24
CA GLU A 175 6.84 3.15 16.36
C GLU A 175 7.50 4.31 17.13
N PRO A 176 7.48 5.55 16.57
CA PRO A 176 8.12 6.67 17.21
C PRO A 176 7.41 7.03 18.52
N VAL A 177 8.20 7.27 19.56
CA VAL A 177 7.68 7.87 20.78
C VAL A 177 7.50 9.36 20.53
N LEU A 178 6.25 9.80 20.46
CA LEU A 178 5.92 11.21 20.21
C LEU A 178 6.37 12.10 21.39
N ALA A 179 6.94 13.23 21.06
CA ALA A 179 7.32 14.28 21.99
C ALA A 179 6.74 15.64 21.59
N ARG A 180 6.62 16.59 22.49
CA ARG A 180 6.09 17.94 22.19
C ARG A 180 6.84 18.65 21.06
N GLY A 181 8.12 18.33 20.87
CA GLY A 181 8.91 18.82 19.75
C GLY A 181 8.51 18.29 18.37
N ASP A 182 7.65 17.27 18.32
CA ASP A 182 7.16 16.71 17.06
C ASP A 182 5.88 17.41 16.53
N ILE A 183 5.30 18.33 17.32
CA ILE A 183 4.19 19.17 16.86
C ILE A 183 4.63 19.97 15.64
N ALA A 184 3.76 20.07 14.65
CA ALA A 184 3.96 20.63 13.32
C ALA A 184 4.81 19.76 12.36
N ARG A 185 5.39 18.65 12.80
CA ARG A 185 6.05 17.72 11.89
C ARG A 185 5.05 17.02 10.99
N ARG A 186 5.56 16.61 9.84
CA ARG A 186 4.84 15.74 8.94
C ARG A 186 4.57 14.41 9.63
N VAL A 187 3.33 13.93 9.51
CA VAL A 187 2.92 12.65 10.07
C VAL A 187 2.09 11.87 9.05
N SER A 188 2.29 10.56 9.01
CA SER A 188 1.44 9.61 8.29
C SER A 188 0.95 8.56 9.27
N ALA A 189 -0.37 8.46 9.45
CA ALA A 189 -1.01 7.45 10.28
C ALA A 189 -1.66 6.39 9.39
N TYR A 190 -1.24 5.15 9.50
CA TYR A 190 -1.74 4.00 8.75
C TYR A 190 -2.74 3.24 9.61
N CYS A 191 -4.00 3.21 9.18
CA CYS A 191 -5.14 2.70 9.95
C CYS A 191 -5.81 1.49 9.28
N GLY A 192 -5.08 0.75 8.47
CA GLY A 192 -5.59 -0.36 7.69
C GLY A 192 -6.40 0.11 6.48
N GLU A 193 -7.68 0.36 6.65
CA GLU A 193 -8.58 0.72 5.54
C GLU A 193 -8.35 2.14 4.99
N PHE A 194 -7.64 2.99 5.71
CA PHE A 194 -7.32 4.35 5.30
C PHE A 194 -5.95 4.80 5.83
N ARG A 195 -5.45 5.88 5.27
CA ARG A 195 -4.21 6.54 5.69
C ARG A 195 -4.47 8.04 5.83
N LEU A 196 -4.00 8.62 6.92
CA LEU A 196 -4.06 10.06 7.16
C LEU A 196 -2.67 10.67 7.03
N ASP A 197 -2.52 11.62 6.12
CA ASP A 197 -1.28 12.38 5.93
C ASP A 197 -1.52 13.85 6.28
N GLY A 198 -0.63 14.41 7.09
CA GLY A 198 -0.79 15.78 7.53
C GLY A 198 0.35 16.28 8.39
N SER A 199 0.06 17.31 9.17
CA SER A 199 0.95 17.84 10.20
C SER A 199 0.38 17.51 11.57
N LEU A 200 1.24 17.02 12.47
CA LEU A 200 0.86 16.73 13.85
C LEU A 200 0.48 18.03 14.57
N VAL A 201 -0.75 18.08 15.09
CA VAL A 201 -1.27 19.26 15.83
C VAL A 201 -1.16 19.02 17.32
N ASP A 202 -1.59 17.83 17.78
CA ASP A 202 -1.55 17.44 19.19
C ASP A 202 -1.58 15.93 19.32
N PHE A 203 -1.27 15.41 20.50
CA PHE A 203 -1.35 13.99 20.80
C PHE A 203 -1.50 13.74 22.30
N SER A 204 -2.13 12.64 22.62
CA SER A 204 -2.23 12.06 23.96
C SER A 204 -1.90 10.57 23.91
N ASP A 205 -2.05 9.87 25.02
CA ASP A 205 -1.95 8.41 25.05
C ASP A 205 -3.11 7.72 24.30
N TYR A 206 -4.20 8.45 24.05
CA TYR A 206 -5.44 7.93 23.48
C TYR A 206 -5.69 8.44 22.06
N ASP A 207 -5.31 9.67 21.77
CA ASP A 207 -5.68 10.36 20.54
C ASP A 207 -4.48 10.96 19.81
N LEU A 208 -4.60 11.05 18.50
CA LEU A 208 -3.70 11.80 17.64
C LEU A 208 -4.52 12.85 16.87
N VAL A 209 -4.08 14.11 16.91
CA VAL A 209 -4.72 15.20 16.16
C VAL A 209 -3.83 15.61 15.00
N ILE A 210 -4.35 15.51 13.80
CA ILE A 210 -3.64 15.77 12.55
C ILE A 210 -4.36 16.89 11.79
N HIS A 211 -3.64 17.92 11.35
CA HIS A 211 -4.11 18.84 10.33
C HIS A 211 -3.81 18.20 8.97
N LEU A 212 -4.86 17.72 8.32
CA LEU A 212 -4.77 16.99 7.06
C LEU A 212 -4.27 17.89 5.93
N TRP A 213 -3.37 17.38 5.14
CA TRP A 213 -3.06 18.02 3.88
C TRP A 213 -4.23 17.74 2.93
N ARG A 214 -4.59 18.76 2.13
CA ARG A 214 -5.67 18.66 1.15
C ARG A 214 -5.43 17.48 0.20
N ASN A 215 -5.80 16.31 0.63
CA ASN A 215 -5.92 15.13 -0.23
C ASN A 215 -7.38 15.05 -0.68
N LYS A 216 -7.64 15.41 -1.93
CA LYS A 216 -8.97 15.25 -2.56
C LYS A 216 -9.43 13.80 -2.64
N LEU A 217 -8.63 12.86 -2.16
CA LEU A 217 -8.76 11.43 -2.35
C LEU A 217 -9.11 10.68 -1.05
N MET A 218 -9.60 11.39 -0.03
CA MET A 218 -9.99 10.77 1.23
C MET A 218 -11.51 10.58 1.29
N PRO A 219 -12.00 9.45 1.81
CA PRO A 219 -13.42 9.29 2.08
C PRO A 219 -13.89 10.36 3.06
N ASP A 220 -15.14 10.80 2.91
CA ASP A 220 -15.74 11.80 3.82
C ASP A 220 -16.04 11.19 5.21
N ASP A 221 -16.18 9.88 5.30
CA ASP A 221 -16.39 9.12 6.53
C ASP A 221 -15.30 8.06 6.71
N PHE A 222 -14.59 8.14 7.82
CA PHE A 222 -13.54 7.19 8.22
C PHE A 222 -14.06 6.12 9.18
N GLY A 223 -15.35 6.17 9.53
CA GLY A 223 -15.94 5.27 10.51
C GLY A 223 -15.68 5.67 11.98
N PRO A 224 -16.06 4.80 12.92
CA PRO A 224 -15.95 5.08 14.35
C PRO A 224 -14.50 5.24 14.80
N GLY A 225 -14.26 6.16 15.74
CA GLY A 225 -12.93 6.46 16.28
C GLY A 225 -12.14 7.51 15.51
N VAL A 226 -12.74 8.10 14.46
CA VAL A 226 -12.19 9.25 13.76
C VAL A 226 -13.21 10.37 13.75
N ILE A 227 -12.82 11.55 14.27
CA ILE A 227 -13.65 12.76 14.27
C ILE A 227 -12.95 13.77 13.36
N ARG A 228 -13.67 14.24 12.34
CA ARG A 228 -13.17 15.24 11.41
C ARG A 228 -13.93 16.55 11.56
N ASP A 229 -13.18 17.64 11.68
CA ASP A 229 -13.70 19.02 11.63
C ASP A 229 -12.87 19.82 10.61
N GLY A 230 -13.42 19.99 9.43
CA GLY A 230 -12.73 20.64 8.31
C GLY A 230 -11.46 19.89 7.88
N GLU A 231 -10.31 20.52 8.08
CA GLU A 231 -8.99 19.96 7.78
C GLU A 231 -8.32 19.31 9.01
N VAL A 232 -8.97 19.36 10.17
CA VAL A 232 -8.44 18.73 11.40
C VAL A 232 -9.13 17.39 11.62
N CYS A 233 -8.33 16.40 11.93
CA CYS A 233 -8.78 15.05 12.20
C CYS A 233 -8.23 14.59 13.55
N CYS A 234 -9.13 14.15 14.44
CA CYS A 234 -8.78 13.49 15.69
C CYS A 234 -9.03 12.00 15.53
N ILE A 235 -8.02 11.19 15.77
CA ILE A 235 -8.07 9.74 15.59
C ILE A 235 -7.70 9.02 16.88
N ASP A 236 -8.48 7.98 17.23
CA ASP A 236 -8.14 7.04 18.29
C ASP A 236 -6.85 6.28 17.93
N ARG A 237 -5.86 6.33 18.82
CA ARG A 237 -4.58 5.66 18.61
C ARG A 237 -4.67 4.16 18.45
N GLN A 238 -5.72 3.53 18.97
CA GLN A 238 -5.95 2.09 18.80
C GLN A 238 -6.24 1.70 17.34
N LEU A 239 -6.69 2.65 16.52
CA LEU A 239 -6.89 2.41 15.08
C LEU A 239 -5.58 2.48 14.29
N ILE A 240 -4.55 3.08 14.86
CA ILE A 240 -3.26 3.30 14.17
C ILE A 240 -2.43 2.02 14.25
N GLN A 241 -2.22 1.37 13.11
CA GLN A 241 -1.36 0.19 13.00
C GLN A 241 0.13 0.57 12.90
N HIS A 242 0.40 1.70 12.32
CA HIS A 242 1.76 2.26 12.20
C HIS A 242 1.70 3.79 12.09
N LEU A 243 2.65 4.46 12.74
CA LEU A 243 2.85 5.90 12.68
C LEU A 243 4.24 6.20 12.12
N SER A 244 4.29 7.04 11.09
CA SER A 244 5.56 7.53 10.53
C SER A 244 5.68 9.03 10.73
N LEU A 245 6.83 9.49 11.19
CA LEU A 245 7.18 10.92 11.28
C LEU A 245 8.13 11.28 10.13
N GLY A 246 7.77 12.30 9.38
CA GLY A 246 8.66 12.86 8.37
C GLY A 246 9.92 13.49 8.98
N PRO A 247 10.93 13.77 8.16
CA PRO A 247 12.15 14.46 8.63
C PRO A 247 11.81 15.82 9.26
N VAL A 248 12.67 16.25 10.18
CA VAL A 248 12.61 17.57 10.83
C VAL A 248 12.95 18.65 9.82
#